data_b3238c64871f4ced2b5865cc9628c154
#
_entry.id   b3238c64871f4ced2b5865cc9628c154
#
_cell.length_a   1.000
_cell.length_b   1.000
_cell.length_c   1.000
_cell.angle_alpha   90.00
_cell.angle_beta   90.00
_cell.angle_gamma   90.00
#
_symmetry.space_group_name_H-M   'P 1'
#
loop_
_entity.id
_entity.type
_entity.pdbx_description
1 polymer ?
#
loop_
_entity_poly.entity_id
_entity_poly.type
_entity_poly.pdbx_seq_one_letter_code
_entity_poly.pdbx_strand_id
1 'polypeptide(L)'
;MEVHHHAHTERKKWTHYLWEFIMLFLAVFCGFLAENQREHYIEHQREKQYMRSLLEDLQTDTTTINRVHRRALTQLSFLDSLIELGNHSPAKADDIHKLYFLQGKTTRFLNIRFEDGTSSQLKNAGGMRLIRKEEVAKAIREYWDHIESLYRVRDRLELAGETIADVSSRIFYTGYFIKSDDPLDPVSGIKTGAKFIYDDQRLIAEYINRIATKATRTRIYLAELEDGLRSANNLLQIIKEAYHLSADRRTPLEK
;
A
#
# COMPACT_ATOMS: atom_id res chain seq x y z
N MET A 1 -50.47 54.58 59.40
CA MET A 1 -50.20 53.12 59.46
C MET A 1 -50.71 52.51 58.16
N GLU A 2 -49.79 52.24 57.21
CA GLU A 2 -50.12 51.56 55.96
C GLU A 2 -49.97 50.05 56.15
N VAL A 3 -51.06 49.32 55.96
CA VAL A 3 -51.10 47.88 56.06
C VAL A 3 -50.74 47.34 54.62
N HIS A 4 -49.53 46.82 54.52
CA HIS A 4 -49.13 46.08 53.28
C HIS A 4 -49.91 44.77 53.19
N HIS A 5 -50.81 44.69 52.20
CA HIS A 5 -51.46 43.45 51.83
C HIS A 5 -50.42 42.54 51.15
N HIS A 6 -50.05 41.46 51.85
CA HIS A 6 -49.31 40.36 51.24
C HIS A 6 -50.20 39.69 50.23
N ALA A 7 -49.80 39.74 48.95
CA ALA A 7 -50.47 38.98 47.88
C ALA A 7 -50.39 37.49 48.24
N HIS A 8 -51.52 36.88 48.50
CA HIS A 8 -51.63 35.43 48.62
C HIS A 8 -51.20 34.78 47.33
N THR A 9 -50.03 34.14 47.30
CA THR A 9 -49.60 33.29 46.20
C THR A 9 -50.54 32.09 46.16
N GLU A 10 -51.44 32.04 45.18
CA GLU A 10 -52.32 30.89 44.96
C GLU A 10 -51.49 29.61 44.89
N ARG A 11 -51.89 28.59 45.66
CA ARG A 11 -51.25 27.27 45.65
C ARG A 11 -51.43 26.69 44.24
N LYS A 12 -50.33 26.69 43.45
CA LYS A 12 -50.33 26.10 42.13
C LYS A 12 -50.82 24.65 42.21
N LYS A 13 -51.82 24.29 41.40
CA LYS A 13 -52.35 22.93 41.36
C LYS A 13 -51.25 21.97 40.89
N TRP A 14 -51.21 20.76 41.45
CA TRP A 14 -50.21 19.72 41.11
C TRP A 14 -50.04 19.51 39.57
N THR A 15 -51.15 19.66 38.80
CA THR A 15 -51.14 19.63 37.33
C THR A 15 -50.23 20.68 36.69
N HIS A 16 -50.05 21.85 37.33
CA HIS A 16 -49.13 22.89 36.84
C HIS A 16 -47.68 22.46 36.94
N TYR A 17 -47.27 21.83 38.05
CA TYR A 17 -45.93 21.28 38.20
C TYR A 17 -45.66 20.12 37.27
N LEU A 18 -46.67 19.29 36.95
CA LEU A 18 -46.55 18.23 35.97
C LEU A 18 -46.33 18.80 34.57
N TRP A 19 -47.02 19.85 34.18
CA TRP A 19 -46.81 20.52 32.91
C TRP A 19 -45.43 21.19 32.81
N GLU A 20 -44.99 21.87 33.85
CA GLU A 20 -43.65 22.44 33.92
C GLU A 20 -42.54 21.34 33.77
N PHE A 21 -42.75 20.22 34.44
CA PHE A 21 -41.84 19.06 34.32
C PHE A 21 -41.83 18.49 32.89
N ILE A 22 -43.00 18.27 32.29
CA ILE A 22 -43.12 17.73 30.94
C ILE A 22 -42.45 18.67 29.92
N MET A 23 -42.68 19.99 30.05
CA MET A 23 -42.10 20.96 29.14
C MET A 23 -40.57 21.00 29.27
N LEU A 24 -40.05 20.96 30.51
CA LEU A 24 -38.60 20.89 30.74
C LEU A 24 -38.00 19.58 30.18
N PHE A 25 -38.65 18.45 30.47
CA PHE A 25 -38.25 17.15 29.96
C PHE A 25 -38.23 17.13 28.44
N LEU A 26 -39.30 17.60 27.78
CA LEU A 26 -39.38 17.66 26.32
C LEU A 26 -38.29 18.57 25.72
N ALA A 27 -38.00 19.72 26.36
CA ALA A 27 -36.92 20.60 25.88
C ALA A 27 -35.57 19.90 25.89
N VAL A 28 -35.21 19.21 27.00
CA VAL A 28 -33.95 18.46 27.11
C VAL A 28 -33.93 17.27 26.15
N PHE A 29 -35.04 16.53 26.06
CA PHE A 29 -35.19 15.38 25.18
C PHE A 29 -35.06 15.77 23.70
N CYS A 30 -35.72 16.83 23.25
CA CYS A 30 -35.61 17.36 21.89
C CYS A 30 -34.16 17.85 21.60
N GLY A 31 -33.52 18.51 22.56
CA GLY A 31 -32.11 18.91 22.45
C GLY A 31 -31.17 17.71 22.24
N PHE A 32 -31.36 16.65 23.03
CA PHE A 32 -30.62 15.40 22.87
C PHE A 32 -30.86 14.72 21.52
N LEU A 33 -32.10 14.65 21.07
CA LEU A 33 -32.43 14.08 19.74
C LEU A 33 -31.79 14.89 18.60
N ALA A 34 -31.86 16.22 18.68
CA ALA A 34 -31.26 17.10 17.68
C ALA A 34 -29.74 16.92 17.61
N GLU A 35 -29.07 16.85 18.78
CA GLU A 35 -27.62 16.62 18.83
C GLU A 35 -27.24 15.23 18.30
N ASN A 36 -27.95 14.18 18.70
CA ASN A 36 -27.71 12.83 18.18
C ASN A 36 -27.88 12.77 16.66
N GLN A 37 -28.91 13.43 16.12
CA GLN A 37 -29.13 13.48 14.66
C GLN A 37 -28.00 14.25 13.94
N ARG A 38 -27.53 15.34 14.54
CA ARG A 38 -26.41 16.12 14.03
C ARG A 38 -25.13 15.29 14.00
N GLU A 39 -24.85 14.54 15.07
CA GLU A 39 -23.68 13.67 15.17
C GLU A 39 -23.72 12.58 14.09
N HIS A 40 -24.83 11.89 13.91
CA HIS A 40 -25.01 10.90 12.86
C HIS A 40 -24.82 11.47 11.45
N TYR A 41 -25.26 12.69 11.20
CA TYR A 41 -25.03 13.36 9.92
C TYR A 41 -23.55 13.65 9.68
N ILE A 42 -22.85 14.17 10.70
CA ILE A 42 -21.41 14.47 10.61
C ILE A 42 -20.59 13.18 10.40
N GLU A 43 -20.92 12.11 11.13
CA GLU A 43 -20.26 10.81 10.95
C GLU A 43 -20.42 10.27 9.52
N HIS A 44 -21.62 10.37 8.97
CA HIS A 44 -21.88 9.93 7.60
C HIS A 44 -21.12 10.75 6.55
N GLN A 45 -20.97 12.07 6.76
CA GLN A 45 -20.15 12.89 5.88
C GLN A 45 -18.65 12.53 5.97
N ARG A 46 -18.15 12.25 7.17
CA ARG A 46 -16.77 11.78 7.38
C ARG A 46 -16.53 10.41 6.74
N GLU A 47 -17.47 9.48 6.89
CA GLU A 47 -17.42 8.17 6.22
C GLU A 47 -17.28 8.34 4.70
N LYS A 48 -18.14 9.15 4.07
CA LYS A 48 -18.05 9.44 2.63
C LYS A 48 -16.72 10.08 2.22
N GLN A 49 -16.20 10.98 3.04
CA GLN A 49 -14.91 11.62 2.79
C GLN A 49 -13.78 10.58 2.80
N TYR A 50 -13.74 9.69 3.81
CA TYR A 50 -12.76 8.60 3.84
C TYR A 50 -12.87 7.68 2.63
N MET A 51 -14.08 7.36 2.17
CA MET A 51 -14.26 6.52 0.99
C MET A 51 -13.75 7.18 -0.29
N ARG A 52 -13.92 8.50 -0.45
CA ARG A 52 -13.35 9.24 -1.58
C ARG A 52 -11.83 9.23 -1.56
N SER A 53 -11.24 9.58 -0.42
CA SER A 53 -9.78 9.58 -0.27
C SER A 53 -9.21 8.17 -0.50
N LEU A 54 -9.86 7.13 0.02
CA LEU A 54 -9.43 5.74 -0.19
C LEU A 54 -9.51 5.33 -1.67
N LEU A 55 -10.51 5.81 -2.42
CA LEU A 55 -10.59 5.58 -3.87
C LEU A 55 -9.38 6.19 -4.61
N GLU A 56 -8.96 7.41 -4.25
CA GLU A 56 -7.79 8.07 -4.84
C GLU A 56 -6.50 7.30 -4.49
N ASP A 57 -6.33 6.91 -3.22
CA ASP A 57 -5.19 6.10 -2.77
C ASP A 57 -5.12 4.78 -3.55
N LEU A 58 -6.24 4.05 -3.68
CA LEU A 58 -6.32 2.78 -4.41
C LEU A 58 -5.99 2.92 -5.91
N GLN A 59 -6.38 4.02 -6.57
CA GLN A 59 -6.00 4.28 -7.96
C GLN A 59 -4.50 4.48 -8.11
N THR A 60 -3.87 5.18 -7.19
CA THR A 60 -2.42 5.36 -7.14
C THR A 60 -1.72 4.03 -6.88
N ASP A 61 -2.24 3.25 -5.93
CA ASP A 61 -1.71 1.94 -5.57
C ASP A 61 -1.78 0.94 -6.73
N THR A 62 -2.93 0.86 -7.44
CA THR A 62 -3.05 -0.01 -8.62
C THR A 62 -2.07 0.37 -9.72
N THR A 63 -1.83 1.66 -9.93
CA THR A 63 -0.82 2.14 -10.89
C THR A 63 0.59 1.74 -10.45
N THR A 64 0.87 1.86 -9.16
CA THR A 64 2.16 1.50 -8.57
C THR A 64 2.41 -0.01 -8.66
N ILE A 65 1.42 -0.84 -8.32
CA ILE A 65 1.49 -2.31 -8.44
C ILE A 65 1.80 -2.69 -9.89
N ASN A 66 1.05 -2.17 -10.86
CA ASN A 66 1.25 -2.47 -12.29
C ASN A 66 2.66 -2.07 -12.78
N ARG A 67 3.18 -0.95 -12.32
CA ARG A 67 4.54 -0.51 -12.65
C ARG A 67 5.60 -1.45 -12.08
N VAL A 68 5.46 -1.85 -10.80
CA VAL A 68 6.41 -2.77 -10.15
C VAL A 68 6.31 -4.16 -10.74
N HIS A 69 5.11 -4.64 -11.06
CA HIS A 69 4.88 -5.93 -11.72
C HIS A 69 5.61 -6.02 -13.06
N ARG A 70 5.50 -5.01 -13.93
CA ARG A 70 6.25 -4.98 -15.19
C ARG A 70 7.78 -5.02 -14.99
N ARG A 71 8.29 -4.30 -13.98
CA ARG A 71 9.72 -4.32 -13.63
C ARG A 71 10.16 -5.69 -13.12
N ALA A 72 9.34 -6.32 -12.30
CA ALA A 72 9.62 -7.67 -11.79
C ALA A 72 9.65 -8.71 -12.90
N LEU A 73 8.75 -8.64 -13.89
CA LEU A 73 8.78 -9.50 -15.07
C LEU A 73 10.07 -9.31 -15.89
N THR A 74 10.48 -8.06 -16.13
CA THR A 74 11.73 -7.76 -16.82
C THR A 74 12.94 -8.28 -16.05
N GLN A 75 12.96 -8.09 -14.71
CA GLN A 75 14.05 -8.62 -13.89
C GLN A 75 14.08 -10.14 -13.92
N LEU A 76 12.93 -10.81 -13.86
CA LEU A 76 12.84 -12.25 -13.93
C LEU A 76 13.42 -12.80 -15.25
N SER A 77 13.15 -12.16 -16.39
CA SER A 77 13.75 -12.57 -17.66
C SER A 77 15.27 -12.48 -17.68
N PHE A 78 15.85 -11.46 -17.03
CA PHE A 78 17.31 -11.37 -16.87
C PHE A 78 17.87 -12.44 -15.92
N LEU A 79 17.16 -12.76 -14.84
CA LEU A 79 17.56 -13.83 -13.92
C LEU A 79 17.52 -15.19 -14.62
N ASP A 80 16.47 -15.50 -15.38
CA ASP A 80 16.36 -16.75 -16.12
C ASP A 80 17.45 -16.87 -17.20
N SER A 81 17.73 -15.80 -17.96
CA SER A 81 18.85 -15.77 -18.93
C SER A 81 20.20 -15.97 -18.27
N LEU A 82 20.39 -15.42 -17.06
CA LEU A 82 21.64 -15.58 -16.32
C LEU A 82 21.82 -17.02 -15.82
N ILE A 83 20.76 -17.66 -15.37
CA ILE A 83 20.76 -19.09 -14.97
C ILE A 83 21.10 -19.96 -16.17
N GLU A 84 20.46 -19.73 -17.30
CA GLU A 84 20.71 -20.48 -18.53
C GLU A 84 22.18 -20.36 -18.97
N LEU A 85 22.70 -19.12 -19.05
CA LEU A 85 24.07 -18.87 -19.43
C LEU A 85 25.09 -19.46 -18.43
N GLY A 86 24.80 -19.38 -17.13
CA GLY A 86 25.70 -19.86 -16.07
C GLY A 86 25.79 -21.38 -15.96
N ASN A 87 24.75 -22.09 -16.41
CA ASN A 87 24.73 -23.56 -16.44
C ASN A 87 25.59 -24.15 -17.60
N HIS A 88 25.92 -23.35 -18.60
CA HIS A 88 26.78 -23.73 -19.71
C HIS A 88 28.18 -23.14 -19.45
N SER A 89 29.05 -23.78 -18.73
CA SER A 89 30.43 -23.33 -18.40
C SER A 89 30.93 -22.15 -19.27
N PRO A 90 30.95 -20.91 -18.76
CA PRO A 90 31.29 -19.73 -19.57
C PRO A 90 32.79 -19.72 -19.88
N ALA A 91 33.16 -20.43 -20.95
CA ALA A 91 34.56 -20.54 -21.37
C ALA A 91 34.98 -19.46 -22.40
N LYS A 92 33.98 -18.71 -22.95
CA LYS A 92 34.24 -17.72 -23.99
C LYS A 92 34.15 -16.29 -23.43
N ALA A 93 34.98 -15.39 -23.95
CA ALA A 93 34.98 -13.97 -23.58
C ALA A 93 33.58 -13.32 -23.78
N ASP A 94 32.84 -13.71 -24.81
CA ASP A 94 31.49 -13.20 -25.05
C ASP A 94 30.49 -13.63 -23.98
N ASP A 95 30.63 -14.84 -23.41
CA ASP A 95 29.76 -15.33 -22.33
C ASP A 95 30.06 -14.60 -21.03
N ILE A 96 31.33 -14.32 -20.75
CA ILE A 96 31.74 -13.50 -19.58
C ILE A 96 31.16 -12.09 -19.70
N HIS A 97 31.23 -11.46 -20.88
CA HIS A 97 30.66 -10.14 -21.10
C HIS A 97 29.14 -10.12 -20.88
N LYS A 98 28.43 -11.14 -21.39
CA LYS A 98 26.97 -11.30 -21.17
C LYS A 98 26.63 -11.52 -19.70
N LEU A 99 27.42 -12.33 -18.96
CA LEU A 99 27.24 -12.55 -17.53
C LEU A 99 27.38 -11.25 -16.73
N TYR A 100 28.38 -10.43 -17.04
CA TYR A 100 28.53 -9.10 -16.46
C TYR A 100 27.31 -8.22 -16.74
N PHE A 101 26.85 -8.16 -17.99
CA PHE A 101 25.69 -7.36 -18.36
C PHE A 101 24.43 -7.80 -17.61
N LEU A 102 24.14 -9.10 -17.59
CA LEU A 102 22.98 -9.66 -16.89
C LEU A 102 23.09 -9.42 -15.36
N GLN A 103 24.28 -9.59 -14.77
CA GLN A 103 24.54 -9.26 -13.36
C GLN A 103 24.16 -7.81 -13.05
N GLY A 104 24.60 -6.86 -13.88
CA GLY A 104 24.26 -5.44 -13.72
C GLY A 104 22.75 -5.17 -13.76
N LYS A 105 21.99 -5.94 -14.55
CA LYS A 105 20.52 -5.81 -14.68
C LYS A 105 19.74 -6.48 -13.55
N THR A 106 20.34 -7.45 -12.84
CA THR A 106 19.68 -8.20 -11.77
C THR A 106 19.81 -7.57 -10.38
N THR A 107 20.65 -6.55 -10.23
CA THR A 107 20.90 -5.85 -8.96
C THR A 107 19.84 -4.82 -8.59
N ARG A 108 18.84 -4.59 -9.46
CA ARG A 108 17.79 -3.59 -9.23
C ARG A 108 16.89 -3.98 -8.06
N PHE A 109 16.53 -2.98 -7.26
CA PHE A 109 15.53 -3.13 -6.21
C PHE A 109 14.12 -3.02 -6.81
N LEU A 110 13.24 -3.93 -6.40
CA LEU A 110 11.81 -3.94 -6.75
C LEU A 110 11.01 -3.29 -5.62
N ASN A 111 11.40 -2.08 -5.24
CA ASN A 111 10.74 -1.38 -4.15
C ASN A 111 9.32 -0.95 -4.55
N ILE A 112 8.38 -1.14 -3.61
CA ILE A 112 6.99 -0.70 -3.72
C ILE A 112 6.65 0.12 -2.48
N ARG A 113 5.91 1.20 -2.68
CA ARG A 113 5.37 2.03 -1.62
C ARG A 113 3.93 2.34 -1.95
N PHE A 114 3.06 2.14 -0.99
CA PHE A 114 1.64 2.42 -1.08
C PHE A 114 1.28 3.75 -0.42
N GLU A 115 0.14 4.30 -0.83
CA GLU A 115 -0.45 5.44 -0.14
C GLU A 115 -1.08 4.97 1.18
N ASP A 116 -0.58 5.50 2.29
CA ASP A 116 -0.99 5.07 3.63
C ASP A 116 -1.77 6.12 4.42
N GLY A 117 -1.97 7.31 3.85
CA GLY A 117 -2.59 8.45 4.53
C GLY A 117 -4.00 8.15 5.03
N THR A 118 -4.90 7.72 4.15
CA THR A 118 -6.27 7.34 4.51
C THR A 118 -6.31 6.09 5.36
N SER A 119 -5.51 5.07 4.99
CA SER A 119 -5.41 3.81 5.73
C SER A 119 -4.95 4.02 7.17
N SER A 120 -3.96 4.87 7.41
CA SER A 120 -3.47 5.23 8.74
C SER A 120 -4.54 5.96 9.57
N GLN A 121 -5.30 6.87 8.96
CA GLN A 121 -6.41 7.55 9.64
C GLN A 121 -7.52 6.56 10.03
N LEU A 122 -7.89 5.65 9.12
CA LEU A 122 -8.90 4.63 9.38
C LEU A 122 -8.48 3.67 10.50
N LYS A 123 -7.21 3.25 10.52
CA LYS A 123 -6.67 2.33 11.55
C LYS A 123 -6.52 3.01 12.91
N ASN A 124 -5.88 4.19 12.97
CA ASN A 124 -5.39 4.78 14.21
C ASN A 124 -6.39 5.73 14.87
N ALA A 125 -7.20 6.44 14.09
CA ALA A 125 -8.20 7.38 14.61
C ALA A 125 -9.58 6.74 14.88
N GLY A 126 -9.66 5.39 14.87
CA GLY A 126 -10.93 4.68 15.03
C GLY A 126 -11.90 4.90 13.87
N GLY A 127 -11.39 5.33 12.70
CA GLY A 127 -12.20 5.60 11.51
C GLY A 127 -12.95 4.38 10.99
N MET A 128 -12.43 3.16 11.23
CA MET A 128 -13.10 1.92 10.83
C MET A 128 -14.49 1.76 11.45
N ARG A 129 -14.73 2.28 12.66
CA ARG A 129 -16.05 2.23 13.31
C ARG A 129 -17.09 3.10 12.61
N LEU A 130 -16.65 4.10 11.83
CA LEU A 130 -17.54 4.96 11.06
C LEU A 130 -18.08 4.28 9.80
N ILE A 131 -17.40 3.21 9.33
CA ILE A 131 -17.80 2.48 8.13
C ILE A 131 -18.96 1.56 8.48
N ARG A 132 -20.16 1.97 8.09
CA ARG A 132 -21.41 1.28 8.44
C ARG A 132 -21.70 0.06 7.54
N LYS A 133 -21.07 0.01 6.36
CA LYS A 133 -21.23 -1.09 5.39
C LYS A 133 -20.20 -2.18 5.68
N GLU A 134 -20.65 -3.28 6.25
CA GLU A 134 -19.78 -4.39 6.68
C GLU A 134 -18.97 -4.98 5.53
N GLU A 135 -19.56 -5.10 4.34
CA GLU A 135 -18.86 -5.57 3.13
C GLU A 135 -17.66 -4.70 2.78
N VAL A 136 -17.81 -3.34 2.88
CA VAL A 136 -16.71 -2.39 2.64
C VAL A 136 -15.65 -2.52 3.71
N ALA A 137 -16.05 -2.58 4.99
CA ALA A 137 -15.10 -2.74 6.09
C ALA A 137 -14.31 -4.06 6.00
N LYS A 138 -14.95 -5.14 5.52
CA LYS A 138 -14.30 -6.43 5.26
C LYS A 138 -13.30 -6.32 4.11
N ALA A 139 -13.70 -5.76 2.98
CA ALA A 139 -12.84 -5.60 1.81
C ALA A 139 -11.61 -4.70 2.08
N ILE A 140 -11.77 -3.67 2.93
CA ILE A 140 -10.64 -2.84 3.38
C ILE A 140 -9.64 -3.66 4.18
N ARG A 141 -10.08 -4.50 5.11
CA ARG A 141 -9.18 -5.37 5.90
C ARG A 141 -8.45 -6.37 5.00
N GLU A 142 -9.18 -7.03 4.08
CA GLU A 142 -8.58 -7.96 3.11
C GLU A 142 -7.52 -7.28 2.25
N TYR A 143 -7.76 -6.07 1.78
CA TYR A 143 -6.77 -5.30 1.05
C TYR A 143 -5.52 -5.01 1.91
N TRP A 144 -5.67 -4.58 3.15
CA TRP A 144 -4.55 -4.34 4.05
C TRP A 144 -3.72 -5.60 4.34
N ASP A 145 -4.37 -6.76 4.49
CA ASP A 145 -3.70 -8.04 4.70
C ASP A 145 -2.83 -8.41 3.48
N HIS A 146 -3.31 -8.14 2.26
CA HIS A 146 -2.53 -8.31 1.03
C HIS A 146 -1.33 -7.36 0.99
N ILE A 147 -1.49 -6.09 1.36
CA ILE A 147 -0.38 -5.13 1.41
C ILE A 147 0.70 -5.59 2.41
N GLU A 148 0.31 -6.08 3.58
CA GLU A 148 1.25 -6.61 4.56
C GLU A 148 1.97 -7.86 4.05
N SER A 149 1.25 -8.79 3.40
CA SER A 149 1.85 -9.96 2.75
C SER A 149 2.88 -9.56 1.70
N LEU A 150 2.53 -8.59 0.87
CA LEU A 150 3.38 -8.08 -0.20
C LEU A 150 4.68 -7.46 0.35
N TYR A 151 4.61 -6.71 1.45
CA TYR A 151 5.81 -6.19 2.12
C TYR A 151 6.69 -7.32 2.66
N ARG A 152 6.12 -8.35 3.30
CA ARG A 152 6.88 -9.52 3.80
C ARG A 152 7.58 -10.27 2.66
N VAL A 153 6.92 -10.47 1.53
CA VAL A 153 7.50 -11.14 0.35
C VAL A 153 8.59 -10.29 -0.28
N ARG A 154 8.39 -8.98 -0.40
CA ARG A 154 9.41 -8.02 -0.86
C ARG A 154 10.67 -8.10 0.00
N ASP A 155 10.54 -8.07 1.32
CA ASP A 155 11.70 -8.11 2.23
C ASP A 155 12.51 -9.40 2.07
N ARG A 156 11.84 -10.53 1.86
CA ARG A 156 12.51 -11.80 1.54
C ARG A 156 13.22 -11.77 0.18
N LEU A 157 12.66 -11.07 -0.80
CA LEU A 157 13.28 -10.89 -2.11
C LEU A 157 14.51 -9.99 -2.02
N GLU A 158 14.47 -8.93 -1.22
CA GLU A 158 15.61 -8.04 -0.97
C GLU A 158 16.75 -8.79 -0.27
N LEU A 159 16.44 -9.58 0.74
CA LEU A 159 17.44 -10.44 1.42
C LEU A 159 18.12 -11.40 0.43
N ALA A 160 17.39 -11.96 -0.55
CA ALA A 160 18.03 -12.76 -1.59
C ALA A 160 19.01 -11.94 -2.44
N GLY A 161 18.70 -10.68 -2.71
CA GLY A 161 19.59 -9.75 -3.40
C GLY A 161 20.91 -9.50 -2.64
N GLU A 162 20.84 -9.32 -1.34
CA GLU A 162 22.01 -9.13 -0.47
C GLU A 162 22.93 -10.36 -0.49
N THR A 163 22.35 -11.56 -0.38
CA THR A 163 23.16 -12.81 -0.44
C THR A 163 23.84 -13.01 -1.79
N ILE A 164 23.26 -12.51 -2.89
CA ILE A 164 23.87 -12.51 -4.22
C ILE A 164 25.03 -11.52 -4.26
N ALA A 165 24.86 -10.32 -3.69
CA ALA A 165 25.87 -9.28 -3.71
C ALA A 165 27.19 -9.77 -3.06
N ASP A 166 27.11 -10.54 -1.97
CA ASP A 166 28.28 -11.14 -1.32
C ASP A 166 29.07 -12.05 -2.28
N VAL A 167 28.40 -13.00 -2.94
CA VAL A 167 29.08 -13.91 -3.86
C VAL A 167 29.53 -13.21 -5.14
N SER A 168 28.69 -12.33 -5.69
CA SER A 168 29.01 -11.63 -6.94
C SER A 168 30.24 -10.73 -6.79
N SER A 169 30.47 -10.14 -5.62
CA SER A 169 31.65 -9.32 -5.35
C SER A 169 32.98 -10.09 -5.45
N ARG A 170 32.94 -11.40 -5.31
CA ARG A 170 34.10 -12.30 -5.46
C ARG A 170 34.30 -12.79 -6.88
N ILE A 171 33.31 -12.64 -7.76
CA ILE A 171 33.33 -13.09 -9.17
C ILE A 171 33.59 -11.92 -10.11
N PHE A 172 32.80 -10.83 -9.92
CA PHE A 172 32.74 -9.72 -10.86
C PHE A 172 33.55 -8.53 -10.34
N TYR A 173 34.55 -8.09 -11.12
CA TYR A 173 35.30 -6.89 -10.81
C TYR A 173 34.49 -5.63 -11.20
N THR A 174 34.14 -4.81 -10.22
CA THR A 174 33.27 -3.65 -10.41
C THR A 174 33.78 -2.62 -11.42
N GLY A 175 35.11 -2.56 -11.64
CA GLY A 175 35.72 -1.66 -12.61
C GLY A 175 35.35 -1.88 -14.06
N TYR A 176 34.74 -3.03 -14.40
CA TYR A 176 34.24 -3.30 -15.76
C TYR A 176 32.86 -2.78 -16.02
N PHE A 177 32.04 -2.46 -15.01
CA PHE A 177 30.72 -1.86 -15.20
C PHE A 177 30.85 -0.40 -15.66
N ILE A 178 30.09 -0.04 -16.71
CA ILE A 178 29.92 1.34 -17.13
C ILE A 178 28.69 1.87 -16.41
N LYS A 179 28.87 2.91 -15.57
CA LYS A 179 27.79 3.51 -14.79
C LYS A 179 26.78 4.21 -15.71
N SER A 180 25.54 4.16 -15.31
CA SER A 180 24.44 4.95 -15.88
C SER A 180 24.05 6.07 -14.91
N ASP A 181 23.54 7.17 -15.46
CA ASP A 181 22.94 8.25 -14.65
C ASP A 181 21.50 7.90 -14.22
N ASP A 182 20.91 6.82 -14.77
CA ASP A 182 19.59 6.34 -14.33
C ASP A 182 19.72 5.53 -13.03
N PRO A 183 19.21 6.03 -11.91
CA PRO A 183 19.26 5.32 -10.64
C PRO A 183 18.47 4.00 -10.65
N LEU A 184 17.55 3.83 -11.59
CA LEU A 184 16.76 2.61 -11.78
C LEU A 184 17.47 1.58 -12.68
N ASP A 185 18.50 2.01 -13.41
CA ASP A 185 19.35 1.16 -14.25
C ASP A 185 20.80 1.60 -14.12
N PRO A 186 21.48 1.27 -13.02
CA PRO A 186 22.79 1.84 -12.67
C PRO A 186 23.93 1.38 -13.58
N VAL A 187 23.68 0.40 -14.48
CA VAL A 187 24.67 -0.13 -15.41
C VAL A 187 24.22 0.09 -16.83
N SER A 188 24.91 0.96 -17.56
CA SER A 188 24.64 1.24 -18.99
C SER A 188 25.38 0.29 -19.94
N GLY A 189 26.47 -0.34 -19.50
CA GLY A 189 27.24 -1.25 -20.34
C GLY A 189 28.40 -1.92 -19.60
N ILE A 190 29.19 -2.70 -20.33
CA ILE A 190 30.35 -3.41 -19.82
C ILE A 190 31.55 -3.04 -20.69
N LYS A 191 32.69 -2.76 -20.06
CA LYS A 191 33.95 -2.50 -20.76
C LYS A 191 34.48 -3.76 -21.45
N THR A 192 35.15 -3.59 -22.57
CA THR A 192 35.80 -4.68 -23.29
C THR A 192 36.87 -5.37 -22.46
N GLY A 193 37.08 -6.68 -22.65
CA GLY A 193 38.10 -7.45 -21.93
C GLY A 193 37.76 -7.78 -20.49
N ALA A 194 36.46 -7.73 -20.11
CA ALA A 194 36.00 -8.14 -18.78
C ALA A 194 36.40 -9.57 -18.48
N LYS A 195 36.94 -9.77 -17.26
CA LYS A 195 37.39 -11.08 -16.74
C LYS A 195 36.86 -11.26 -15.33
N PHE A 196 36.63 -12.50 -14.92
CA PHE A 196 36.36 -12.81 -13.52
C PHE A 196 37.56 -12.52 -12.61
N ILE A 197 37.27 -12.19 -11.34
CA ILE A 197 38.33 -12.03 -10.31
C ILE A 197 39.02 -13.37 -10.08
N TYR A 198 38.23 -14.43 -9.97
CA TYR A 198 38.69 -15.81 -9.86
C TYR A 198 37.91 -16.69 -10.85
N ASP A 199 38.61 -17.52 -11.60
CA ASP A 199 38.01 -18.56 -12.45
C ASP A 199 37.79 -19.83 -11.59
N ASP A 200 36.83 -19.71 -10.65
CA ASP A 200 36.42 -20.81 -9.77
C ASP A 200 35.02 -21.26 -10.10
N GLN A 201 34.91 -22.44 -10.72
CA GLN A 201 33.66 -23.06 -11.12
C GLN A 201 32.70 -23.31 -9.96
N ARG A 202 33.20 -23.56 -8.74
CA ARG A 202 32.40 -23.75 -7.53
C ARG A 202 31.75 -22.45 -7.11
N LEU A 203 32.47 -21.36 -7.18
CA LEU A 203 32.00 -20.04 -6.84
C LEU A 203 30.94 -19.56 -7.85
N ILE A 204 31.13 -19.84 -9.12
CA ILE A 204 30.15 -19.58 -10.18
C ILE A 204 28.89 -20.39 -9.95
N ALA A 205 28.99 -21.69 -9.63
CA ALA A 205 27.85 -22.53 -9.34
C ALA A 205 27.08 -22.05 -8.09
N GLU A 206 27.77 -21.63 -7.04
CA GLU A 206 27.14 -21.01 -5.86
C GLU A 206 26.37 -19.75 -6.25
N TYR A 207 26.96 -18.89 -7.06
CA TYR A 207 26.34 -17.66 -7.54
C TYR A 207 25.04 -17.99 -8.34
N ILE A 208 25.08 -18.93 -9.27
CA ILE A 208 23.92 -19.34 -10.08
C ILE A 208 22.81 -19.92 -9.21
N ASN A 209 23.13 -20.71 -8.17
CA ASN A 209 22.14 -21.22 -7.22
C ASN A 209 21.45 -20.09 -6.45
N ARG A 210 22.17 -19.04 -6.06
CA ARG A 210 21.59 -17.87 -5.40
C ARG A 210 20.72 -17.06 -6.36
N ILE A 211 21.12 -16.93 -7.63
CA ILE A 211 20.30 -16.34 -8.70
C ILE A 211 19.00 -17.13 -8.89
N ALA A 212 19.04 -18.46 -8.93
CA ALA A 212 17.86 -19.31 -9.04
C ALA A 212 16.91 -19.12 -7.84
N THR A 213 17.47 -18.98 -6.63
CA THR A 213 16.68 -18.64 -5.43
C THR A 213 16.00 -17.28 -5.58
N LYS A 214 16.69 -16.26 -6.08
CA LYS A 214 16.10 -14.94 -6.33
C LYS A 214 15.01 -15.01 -7.40
N ALA A 215 15.23 -15.76 -8.48
CA ALA A 215 14.22 -15.97 -9.54
C ALA A 215 12.94 -16.60 -8.98
N THR A 216 13.07 -17.62 -8.12
CA THR A 216 11.93 -18.23 -7.44
C THR A 216 11.18 -17.23 -6.56
N ARG A 217 11.90 -16.44 -5.77
CA ARG A 217 11.28 -15.39 -4.92
C ARG A 217 10.64 -14.28 -5.75
N THR A 218 11.22 -13.93 -6.91
CA THR A 218 10.62 -12.98 -7.84
C THR A 218 9.30 -13.49 -8.41
N ARG A 219 9.18 -14.80 -8.71
CA ARG A 219 7.91 -15.41 -9.15
C ARG A 219 6.85 -15.35 -8.04
N ILE A 220 7.23 -15.62 -6.78
CA ILE A 220 6.33 -15.47 -5.64
C ILE A 220 5.90 -14.01 -5.48
N TYR A 221 6.83 -13.07 -5.62
CA TYR A 221 6.50 -11.64 -5.53
C TYR A 221 5.56 -11.18 -6.65
N LEU A 222 5.71 -11.70 -7.86
CA LEU A 222 4.80 -11.45 -8.98
C LEU A 222 3.37 -11.94 -8.67
N ALA A 223 3.23 -13.14 -8.10
CA ALA A 223 1.93 -13.66 -7.70
C ALA A 223 1.27 -12.79 -6.61
N GLU A 224 2.03 -12.35 -5.61
CA GLU A 224 1.54 -11.43 -4.57
C GLU A 224 1.13 -10.06 -5.11
N LEU A 225 1.87 -9.53 -6.13
CA LEU A 225 1.48 -8.30 -6.81
C LEU A 225 0.16 -8.46 -7.56
N GLU A 226 -0.07 -9.59 -8.21
CA GLU A 226 -1.34 -9.90 -8.90
C GLU A 226 -2.49 -10.04 -7.91
N ASP A 227 -2.30 -10.69 -6.78
CA ASP A 227 -3.29 -10.82 -5.72
C ASP A 227 -3.63 -9.46 -5.10
N GLY A 228 -2.62 -8.66 -4.79
CA GLY A 228 -2.79 -7.29 -4.32
C GLY A 228 -3.55 -6.41 -5.31
N LEU A 229 -3.25 -6.54 -6.61
CA LEU A 229 -3.97 -5.81 -7.67
C LEU A 229 -5.44 -6.24 -7.76
N ARG A 230 -5.72 -7.54 -7.65
CA ARG A 230 -7.11 -8.06 -7.63
C ARG A 230 -7.87 -7.52 -6.42
N SER A 231 -7.26 -7.55 -5.24
CA SER A 231 -7.85 -7.05 -4.01
C SER A 231 -8.12 -5.54 -4.07
N ALA A 232 -7.17 -4.74 -4.57
CA ALA A 232 -7.35 -3.31 -4.78
C ALA A 232 -8.51 -2.99 -5.74
N ASN A 233 -8.59 -3.69 -6.88
CA ASN A 233 -9.66 -3.49 -7.86
C ASN A 233 -11.04 -3.93 -7.30
N ASN A 234 -11.09 -5.02 -6.54
CA ASN A 234 -12.31 -5.46 -5.87
C ASN A 234 -12.80 -4.41 -4.87
N LEU A 235 -11.91 -3.90 -4.02
CA LEU A 235 -12.23 -2.84 -3.07
C LEU A 235 -12.70 -1.55 -3.77
N LEU A 236 -12.03 -1.15 -4.86
CA LEU A 236 -12.44 -0.02 -5.69
C LEU A 236 -13.89 -0.17 -6.18
N GLN A 237 -14.25 -1.35 -6.68
CA GLN A 237 -15.61 -1.64 -7.16
C GLN A 237 -16.61 -1.60 -6.02
N ILE A 238 -16.36 -2.28 -4.92
CA ILE A 238 -17.24 -2.33 -3.75
C ILE A 238 -17.51 -0.92 -3.21
N ILE A 239 -16.49 -0.07 -3.08
CA ILE A 239 -16.68 1.30 -2.60
C ILE A 239 -17.52 2.11 -3.58
N LYS A 240 -17.26 2.02 -4.89
CA LYS A 240 -18.04 2.75 -5.92
C LYS A 240 -19.51 2.38 -5.88
N GLU A 241 -19.81 1.09 -5.81
CA GLU A 241 -21.21 0.58 -5.74
C GLU A 241 -21.87 0.98 -4.43
N ALA A 242 -21.17 0.77 -3.31
CA ALA A 242 -21.71 1.00 -1.99
C ALA A 242 -22.05 2.48 -1.70
N TYR A 243 -21.23 3.42 -2.20
CA TYR A 243 -21.39 4.85 -1.93
C TYR A 243 -21.82 5.67 -3.16
N HIS A 244 -22.14 5.02 -4.29
CA HIS A 244 -22.52 5.66 -5.56
C HIS A 244 -21.50 6.72 -6.00
N LEU A 245 -20.20 6.42 -5.84
CA LEU A 245 -19.11 7.30 -6.20
C LEU A 245 -18.64 6.96 -7.63
N SER A 246 -18.88 7.86 -8.59
CA SER A 246 -18.25 7.77 -9.91
C SER A 246 -16.77 8.21 -9.82
N ALA A 247 -15.91 7.59 -10.64
CA ALA A 247 -14.49 7.91 -10.70
C ALA A 247 -14.18 9.32 -11.27
N ASP A 248 -15.22 10.06 -11.66
CA ASP A 248 -15.08 11.34 -12.35
C ASP A 248 -15.94 12.42 -11.69
N ARG A 249 -15.27 13.26 -10.91
CA ARG A 249 -15.49 14.71 -10.79
C ARG A 249 -14.51 15.29 -9.78
N ARG A 250 -13.41 15.85 -10.28
CA ARG A 250 -12.80 16.99 -9.62
C ARG A 250 -13.85 18.11 -9.60
N THR A 251 -14.65 18.18 -8.55
CA THR A 251 -15.43 19.38 -8.27
C THR A 251 -14.43 20.38 -7.73
N PRO A 252 -14.24 21.56 -8.37
CA PRO A 252 -13.43 22.61 -7.78
C PRO A 252 -14.06 22.97 -6.43
N LEU A 253 -13.23 23.02 -5.39
CA LEU A 253 -13.62 23.62 -4.11
C LEU A 253 -14.06 25.06 -4.41
N GLU A 254 -15.35 25.31 -4.39
CA GLU A 254 -15.87 26.67 -4.31
C GLU A 254 -15.35 27.29 -3.02
N LYS A 255 -14.75 28.46 -3.21
CA LYS A 255 -14.11 29.31 -2.19
C LYS A 255 -15.13 29.87 -1.21
#